data_8c2821848cd71514085d1a29394c80b0
#
_entry.id   8c2821848cd71514085d1a29394c80b0
#
_cell.length_a   1.000
_cell.length_b   1.000
_cell.length_c   1.000
_cell.angle_alpha   90.00
_cell.angle_beta   90.00
_cell.angle_gamma   90.00
#
_symmetry.space_group_name_H-M   'P 1'
#
loop_
_entity.id
_entity.type
_entity.pdbx_description
1 polymer ?
#
loop_
_entity_poly.entity_id
_entity_poly.type
_entity_poly.pdbx_seq_one_letter_code
_entity_poly.pdbx_strand_id
1 'polypeptide(L)'
;MCIRDSFKVVNVKATLFDGKYHDVDSSEMSFKLAARLSYKAGMAQANPILLEPIVDITVRVPDEFTGTIIGDFNKRRGAIMGMDMVDGYQEISAQVPLAEVQKYPIELRAMTQGRGSYVQKFNRYDPVPANLAEGIIAQHKKEEEDEK
;
A
#
# COMPACT_ATOMS: atom_id res chain seq x y z
N MET A 1 3.05 16.07 -2.72
CA MET A 1 3.07 16.77 -1.42
C MET A 1 3.20 15.70 -0.36
N CYS A 2 4.40 15.48 0.15
CA CYS A 2 4.60 14.54 1.25
C CYS A 2 4.11 15.23 2.52
N ILE A 3 3.08 14.70 3.12
CA ILE A 3 2.79 14.99 4.51
C ILE A 3 3.92 14.31 5.29
N ARG A 4 4.32 14.91 6.40
CA ARG A 4 5.44 14.56 7.27
C ARG A 4 5.57 13.06 7.65
N ASP A 5 4.63 12.24 7.25
CA ASP A 5 4.46 10.85 7.67
C ASP A 5 4.67 9.87 6.49
N SER A 6 5.46 10.22 5.48
CA SER A 6 5.87 9.36 4.35
C SER A 6 4.72 8.77 3.48
N PHE A 7 3.45 8.92 3.88
CA PHE A 7 2.31 8.44 3.11
C PHE A 7 1.77 9.51 2.15
N LYS A 8 1.66 9.14 0.87
CA LYS A 8 1.06 10.02 -0.14
C LYS A 8 -0.46 10.09 0.08
N VAL A 9 -0.97 11.31 0.27
CA VAL A 9 -2.42 11.53 0.35
C VAL A 9 -3.04 11.51 -1.03
N VAL A 10 -4.13 10.76 -1.20
CA VAL A 10 -4.90 10.64 -2.43
C VAL A 10 -6.39 10.90 -2.14
N ASN A 11 -7.16 11.16 -3.19
CA ASN A 11 -8.62 11.39 -3.10
C ASN A 11 -9.04 12.54 -2.17
N VAL A 12 -8.23 13.62 -2.12
CA VAL A 12 -8.53 14.83 -1.35
C VAL A 12 -8.82 15.98 -2.29
N LYS A 13 -9.92 16.71 -2.01
CA LYS A 13 -10.25 17.98 -2.64
C LYS A 13 -10.21 19.08 -1.59
N ALA A 14 -9.31 20.03 -1.75
CA ALA A 14 -9.26 21.25 -0.94
C ALA A 14 -9.94 22.40 -1.71
N THR A 15 -10.88 23.09 -1.06
CA THR A 15 -11.56 24.25 -1.66
C THR A 15 -11.36 25.44 -0.73
N LEU A 16 -10.70 26.47 -1.23
CA LEU A 16 -10.62 27.77 -0.55
C LEU A 16 -11.91 28.53 -0.83
N PHE A 17 -12.67 28.86 0.22
CA PHE A 17 -13.94 29.58 0.09
C PHE A 17 -13.95 30.92 0.82
N ASP A 18 -13.00 31.17 1.73
CA ASP A 18 -12.89 32.43 2.47
C ASP A 18 -11.46 32.68 2.93
N GLY A 19 -11.14 33.94 3.19
CA GLY A 19 -9.84 34.38 3.74
C GLY A 19 -9.89 35.85 4.13
N LYS A 20 -9.02 36.23 5.08
CA LYS A 20 -8.82 37.62 5.48
C LYS A 20 -7.42 38.08 5.13
N TYR A 21 -7.33 39.31 4.67
CA TYR A 21 -6.08 39.99 4.34
C TYR A 21 -5.89 41.19 5.22
N HIS A 22 -4.67 41.40 5.71
CA HIS A 22 -4.25 42.59 6.44
C HIS A 22 -2.97 43.14 5.82
N ASP A 23 -2.93 44.44 5.55
CA ASP A 23 -1.82 45.08 4.83
C ASP A 23 -0.45 44.93 5.51
N VAL A 24 -0.44 44.74 6.84
CA VAL A 24 0.80 44.63 7.64
C VAL A 24 1.22 43.17 7.88
N ASP A 25 0.25 42.27 8.07
CA ASP A 25 0.51 40.90 8.55
C ASP A 25 0.34 39.83 7.46
N SER A 26 -0.12 40.20 6.28
CA SER A 26 -0.38 39.28 5.20
C SER A 26 0.82 39.22 4.23
N SER A 27 1.41 38.07 4.12
CA SER A 27 2.49 37.75 3.19
C SER A 27 2.25 36.39 2.53
N GLU A 28 2.95 36.09 1.48
CA GLU A 28 2.89 34.76 0.84
C GLU A 28 3.21 33.65 1.85
N MET A 29 4.19 33.87 2.73
CA MET A 29 4.55 32.93 3.77
C MET A 29 3.44 32.73 4.80
N SER A 30 2.75 33.80 5.21
CA SER A 30 1.63 33.76 6.15
C SER A 30 0.48 32.94 5.58
N PHE A 31 0.14 33.11 4.31
CA PHE A 31 -0.90 32.33 3.65
C PHE A 31 -0.52 30.85 3.48
N LYS A 32 0.73 30.56 3.13
CA LYS A 32 1.24 29.17 3.06
C LYS A 32 1.14 28.48 4.42
N LEU A 33 1.51 29.19 5.50
CA LEU A 33 1.43 28.65 6.86
C LEU A 33 -0.01 28.42 7.29
N ALA A 34 -0.92 29.38 7.06
CA ALA A 34 -2.34 29.26 7.36
C ALA A 34 -2.97 28.08 6.62
N ALA A 35 -2.71 27.94 5.32
CA ALA A 35 -3.19 26.83 4.52
C ALA A 35 -2.67 25.48 5.04
N ARG A 36 -1.39 25.40 5.43
CA ARG A 36 -0.80 24.19 6.01
C ARG A 36 -1.44 23.79 7.32
N LEU A 37 -1.68 24.77 8.22
CA LEU A 37 -2.32 24.52 9.50
C LEU A 37 -3.79 24.09 9.34
N SER A 38 -4.54 24.76 8.45
CA SER A 38 -5.93 24.43 8.15
C SER A 38 -6.04 23.04 7.54
N TYR A 39 -5.17 22.70 6.60
CA TYR A 39 -5.12 21.37 5.98
C TYR A 39 -4.83 20.28 7.02
N LYS A 40 -3.83 20.49 7.89
CA LYS A 40 -3.49 19.55 8.96
C LYS A 40 -4.65 19.31 9.93
N ALA A 41 -5.34 20.39 10.34
CA ALA A 41 -6.51 20.29 11.22
C ALA A 41 -7.69 19.59 10.54
N GLY A 42 -7.94 19.89 9.27
CA GLY A 42 -8.99 19.26 8.47
C GLY A 42 -8.75 17.76 8.25
N MET A 43 -7.52 17.38 7.96
CA MET A 43 -7.14 15.97 7.80
C MET A 43 -7.35 15.15 9.07
N ALA A 44 -7.04 15.70 10.23
CA ALA A 44 -7.27 15.02 11.50
C ALA A 44 -8.76 14.73 11.77
N GLN A 45 -9.66 15.60 11.27
CA GLN A 45 -11.11 15.44 11.42
C GLN A 45 -11.76 14.59 10.31
N ALA A 46 -11.06 14.41 9.20
CA ALA A 46 -11.57 13.68 8.03
C ALA A 46 -11.50 12.15 8.15
N ASN A 47 -11.02 11.63 9.30
CA ASN A 47 -10.82 10.19 9.52
C ASN A 47 -10.08 9.49 8.35
N PRO A 48 -8.83 9.90 8.06
CA PRO A 48 -8.07 9.31 6.97
C PRO A 48 -7.86 7.81 7.20
N ILE A 49 -7.98 7.02 6.13
CA ILE A 49 -7.71 5.59 6.15
C ILE A 49 -6.38 5.31 5.44
N LEU A 50 -5.64 4.33 5.92
CA LEU A 50 -4.44 3.85 5.26
C LEU A 50 -4.83 2.92 4.11
N LEU A 51 -4.24 3.17 2.93
CA LEU A 51 -4.42 2.32 1.75
C LEU A 51 -3.15 1.53 1.47
N GLU A 52 -3.30 0.28 1.07
CA GLU A 52 -2.21 -0.56 0.57
C GLU A 52 -2.42 -0.91 -0.91
N PRO A 53 -1.33 -0.96 -1.70
CA PRO A 53 -1.43 -1.39 -3.08
C PRO A 53 -1.66 -2.90 -3.16
N ILE A 54 -2.65 -3.30 -3.94
CA ILE A 54 -2.93 -4.70 -4.28
C ILE A 54 -2.38 -4.98 -5.67
N VAL A 55 -1.71 -6.10 -5.82
CA VAL A 55 -1.18 -6.57 -7.09
C VAL A 55 -1.88 -7.86 -7.52
N ASP A 56 -2.15 -7.97 -8.81
CA ASP A 56 -2.48 -9.24 -9.44
C ASP A 56 -1.16 -9.98 -9.67
N ILE A 57 -1.05 -11.18 -9.15
CA ILE A 57 0.09 -12.05 -9.32
C ILE A 57 -0.35 -13.36 -9.96
N THR A 58 0.32 -13.76 -11.01
CA THR A 58 0.13 -15.07 -11.65
C THR A 58 1.42 -15.86 -11.51
N VAL A 59 1.33 -16.99 -10.84
CA VAL A 59 2.46 -17.89 -10.59
C VAL A 59 2.30 -19.14 -11.42
N ARG A 60 3.35 -19.50 -12.16
CA ARG A 60 3.40 -20.71 -12.96
C ARG A 60 4.38 -21.70 -12.35
N VAL A 61 3.89 -22.87 -11.97
CA VAL A 61 4.66 -23.92 -11.29
C VAL A 61 4.27 -25.31 -11.78
N PRO A 62 5.16 -26.32 -11.67
CA PRO A 62 4.77 -27.71 -11.82
C PRO A 62 3.66 -28.09 -10.83
N ASP A 63 2.79 -29.01 -11.21
CA ASP A 63 1.60 -29.40 -10.43
C ASP A 63 1.92 -29.80 -8.98
N GLU A 64 3.05 -30.45 -8.76
CA GLU A 64 3.51 -30.87 -7.42
C GLU A 64 3.65 -29.72 -6.40
N PHE A 65 3.82 -28.45 -6.85
CA PHE A 65 3.95 -27.28 -5.98
C PHE A 65 2.65 -26.48 -5.80
N THR A 66 1.57 -26.87 -6.48
CA THR A 66 0.28 -26.15 -6.44
C THR A 66 -0.20 -25.92 -5.01
N GLY A 67 -0.24 -26.97 -4.19
CA GLY A 67 -0.66 -26.86 -2.80
C GLY A 67 0.23 -25.95 -1.95
N THR A 68 1.55 -25.95 -2.23
CA THR A 68 2.51 -25.08 -1.54
C THR A 68 2.23 -23.61 -1.85
N ILE A 69 1.98 -23.27 -3.12
CA ILE A 69 1.71 -21.90 -3.56
C ILE A 69 0.36 -21.41 -3.02
N ILE A 70 -0.68 -22.24 -3.04
CA ILE A 70 -1.98 -21.90 -2.46
C ILE A 70 -1.85 -21.60 -0.96
N GLY A 71 -1.14 -22.47 -0.22
CA GLY A 71 -0.87 -22.27 1.19
C GLY A 71 -0.06 -21.00 1.49
N ASP A 72 0.89 -20.66 0.62
CA ASP A 72 1.68 -19.44 0.74
C ASP A 72 0.84 -18.19 0.50
N PHE A 73 0.01 -18.15 -0.55
CA PHE A 73 -0.89 -17.02 -0.78
C PHE A 73 -1.88 -16.79 0.35
N ASN A 74 -2.43 -17.84 0.94
CA ASN A 74 -3.30 -17.73 2.11
C ASN A 74 -2.59 -17.08 3.31
N LYS A 75 -1.32 -17.39 3.54
CA LYS A 75 -0.51 -16.76 4.59
C LYS A 75 -0.26 -15.27 4.32
N ARG A 76 -0.17 -14.88 3.04
CA ARG A 76 0.09 -13.49 2.58
C ARG A 76 -1.17 -12.68 2.38
N ARG A 77 -2.29 -13.08 2.96
CA ARG A 77 -3.59 -12.40 2.77
C ARG A 77 -4.02 -12.34 1.29
N GLY A 78 -3.55 -13.30 0.49
CA GLY A 78 -3.86 -13.38 -0.94
C GLY A 78 -5.24 -14.00 -1.17
N ALA A 79 -5.99 -13.40 -2.09
CA ALA A 79 -7.23 -13.97 -2.60
C ALA A 79 -6.94 -14.69 -3.93
N ILE A 80 -7.14 -16.00 -3.97
CA ILE A 80 -6.98 -16.79 -5.20
C ILE A 80 -8.15 -16.48 -6.13
N MET A 81 -7.85 -16.08 -7.35
CA MET A 81 -8.82 -15.68 -8.37
C MET A 81 -9.12 -16.79 -9.37
N GLY A 82 -8.16 -17.68 -9.59
CA GLY A 82 -8.31 -18.79 -10.52
C GLY A 82 -7.08 -19.67 -10.59
N MET A 83 -7.26 -20.85 -11.14
CA MET A 83 -6.19 -21.81 -11.42
C MET A 83 -6.47 -22.49 -12.74
N ASP A 84 -5.49 -22.50 -13.62
CA ASP A 84 -5.57 -23.12 -14.94
C ASP A 84 -4.33 -23.97 -15.20
N MET A 85 -4.51 -25.06 -15.94
CA MET A 85 -3.38 -25.87 -16.41
C MET A 85 -3.00 -25.45 -17.82
N VAL A 86 -1.78 -24.98 -18.00
CA VAL A 86 -1.24 -24.53 -19.29
C VAL A 86 0.10 -25.21 -19.54
N ASP A 87 0.21 -25.94 -20.65
CA ASP A 87 1.43 -26.65 -21.08
C ASP A 87 2.07 -27.56 -20.01
N GLY A 88 1.26 -28.22 -19.19
CA GLY A 88 1.72 -29.09 -18.11
C GLY A 88 2.19 -28.38 -16.85
N TYR A 89 1.95 -27.06 -16.73
CA TYR A 89 2.17 -26.25 -15.55
C TYR A 89 0.84 -25.71 -15.00
N GLN A 90 0.78 -25.58 -13.70
CA GLN A 90 -0.33 -24.86 -13.04
C GLN A 90 -0.04 -23.37 -13.06
N GLU A 91 -0.98 -22.59 -13.55
CA GLU A 91 -1.02 -21.12 -13.42
C GLU A 91 -2.02 -20.75 -12.35
N ILE A 92 -1.52 -20.14 -11.27
CA ILE A 92 -2.31 -19.73 -10.12
C ILE A 92 -2.34 -18.20 -10.11
N SER A 93 -3.53 -17.65 -10.30
CA SER A 93 -3.76 -16.20 -10.25
C SER A 93 -4.33 -15.80 -8.90
N ALA A 94 -3.73 -14.78 -8.28
CA ALA A 94 -4.15 -14.27 -6.99
C ALA A 94 -4.03 -12.75 -6.90
N GLN A 95 -4.79 -12.13 -6.00
CA GLN A 95 -4.66 -10.73 -5.60
C GLN A 95 -4.01 -10.69 -4.22
N VAL A 96 -2.88 -10.00 -4.12
CA VAL A 96 -2.07 -9.99 -2.89
C VAL A 96 -1.60 -8.56 -2.59
N PRO A 97 -1.56 -8.14 -1.31
CA PRO A 97 -0.94 -6.88 -0.94
C PRO A 97 0.54 -6.85 -1.34
N LEU A 98 0.98 -5.76 -1.98
CA LEU A 98 2.35 -5.62 -2.46
C LEU A 98 3.39 -5.77 -1.33
N ALA A 99 3.06 -5.34 -0.12
CA ALA A 99 3.93 -5.47 1.04
C ALA A 99 4.31 -6.94 1.35
N GLU A 100 3.38 -7.88 1.10
CA GLU A 100 3.57 -9.30 1.38
C GLU A 100 4.41 -10.04 0.32
N VAL A 101 4.62 -9.41 -0.84
CA VAL A 101 5.31 -10.04 -1.98
C VAL A 101 6.61 -9.35 -2.39
N GLN A 102 7.14 -8.44 -1.57
CA GLN A 102 8.39 -7.74 -1.86
C GLN A 102 9.59 -8.68 -2.05
N LYS A 103 9.65 -9.78 -1.29
CA LYS A 103 10.71 -10.79 -1.36
C LYS A 103 10.29 -12.05 -2.11
N TYR A 104 9.14 -12.01 -2.77
CA TYR A 104 8.53 -13.17 -3.41
C TYR A 104 9.43 -13.91 -4.42
N PRO A 105 10.28 -13.23 -5.23
CA PRO A 105 11.19 -13.91 -6.15
C PRO A 105 12.14 -14.91 -5.47
N ILE A 106 12.63 -14.55 -4.28
CA ILE A 106 13.56 -15.39 -3.52
C ILE A 106 12.80 -16.57 -2.91
N GLU A 107 11.65 -16.29 -2.33
CA GLU A 107 10.82 -17.27 -1.63
C GLU A 107 10.19 -18.27 -2.62
N LEU A 108 9.72 -17.81 -3.79
CA LEU A 108 9.21 -18.67 -4.85
C LEU A 108 10.28 -19.66 -5.32
N ARG A 109 11.50 -19.17 -5.55
CA ARG A 109 12.61 -20.04 -5.94
C ARG A 109 12.92 -21.11 -4.89
N ALA A 110 12.89 -20.73 -3.62
CA ALA A 110 13.11 -21.67 -2.52
C ALA A 110 11.99 -22.72 -2.43
N MET A 111 10.72 -22.31 -2.55
CA MET A 111 9.57 -23.21 -2.48
C MET A 111 9.47 -24.17 -3.68
N THR A 112 9.92 -23.75 -4.86
CA THR A 112 9.75 -24.48 -6.10
C THR A 112 11.05 -25.09 -6.66
N GLN A 113 12.12 -25.06 -5.87
CA GLN A 113 13.45 -25.52 -6.30
C GLN A 113 13.93 -24.83 -7.61
N GLY A 114 13.57 -23.56 -7.77
CA GLY A 114 13.92 -22.78 -8.95
C GLY A 114 13.03 -23.00 -10.19
N ARG A 115 12.01 -23.87 -10.11
CA ARG A 115 11.14 -24.22 -11.24
C ARG A 115 9.89 -23.34 -11.38
N GLY A 116 9.68 -22.39 -10.47
CA GLY A 116 8.57 -21.44 -10.51
C GLY A 116 8.92 -20.15 -11.22
N SER A 117 7.96 -19.60 -11.95
CA SER A 117 7.99 -18.24 -12.49
C SER A 117 6.74 -17.48 -12.08
N TYR A 118 6.82 -16.15 -12.07
CA TYR A 118 5.67 -15.31 -11.77
C TYR A 118 5.68 -14.01 -12.56
N VAL A 119 4.50 -13.46 -12.73
CA VAL A 119 4.28 -12.10 -13.25
C VAL A 119 3.41 -11.36 -12.27
N GLN A 120 3.71 -10.10 -12.00
CA GLN A 120 2.88 -9.27 -11.15
C GLN A 120 2.53 -7.96 -11.84
N LYS A 121 1.33 -7.46 -11.58
CA LYS A 121 0.82 -6.20 -12.12
C LYS A 121 0.05 -5.46 -11.03
N PHE A 122 0.26 -4.15 -10.93
CA PHE A 122 -0.56 -3.31 -10.04
C PHE A 122 -2.02 -3.38 -10.46
N ASN A 123 -2.91 -3.56 -9.50
CA ASN A 123 -4.36 -3.57 -9.71
C ASN A 123 -5.00 -2.29 -9.13
N ARG A 124 -5.05 -2.16 -7.82
CA ARG A 124 -5.74 -1.08 -7.11
C ARG A 124 -5.15 -0.80 -5.74
N TYR A 125 -5.69 0.22 -5.08
CA TYR A 125 -5.46 0.44 -3.65
C TYR A 125 -6.69 0.00 -2.86
N ASP A 126 -6.48 -0.77 -1.81
CA ASP A 126 -7.52 -1.20 -0.87
C ASP A 126 -7.20 -0.71 0.56
N PRO A 127 -8.22 -0.49 1.41
CA PRO A 127 -8.02 -0.16 2.81
C PRO A 127 -7.22 -1.26 3.55
N VAL A 128 -6.20 -0.83 4.30
CA VAL A 128 -5.47 -1.73 5.20
C VAL A 128 -6.41 -2.15 6.34
N PRO A 129 -6.45 -3.44 6.72
CA PRO A 129 -7.19 -3.88 7.90
C PRO A 129 -6.79 -3.10 9.16
N ALA A 130 -7.76 -2.70 9.98
CA ALA A 130 -7.56 -1.79 11.12
C ALA A 130 -6.47 -2.28 12.10
N ASN A 131 -6.44 -3.59 12.37
CA ASN A 131 -5.43 -4.21 13.23
C ASN A 131 -3.99 -4.07 12.72
N LEU A 132 -3.80 -4.03 11.41
CA LEU A 132 -2.48 -3.82 10.78
C LEU A 132 -2.15 -2.34 10.63
N ALA A 133 -3.15 -1.52 10.32
CA ALA A 133 -2.98 -0.08 10.15
C ALA A 133 -2.42 0.59 11.41
N GLU A 134 -2.91 0.22 12.59
CA GLU A 134 -2.40 0.72 13.87
C GLU A 134 -0.91 0.42 14.07
N GLY A 135 -0.49 -0.79 13.73
CA GLY A 135 0.92 -1.20 13.81
C GLY A 135 1.82 -0.41 12.86
N ILE A 136 1.38 -0.23 11.62
CA ILE A 136 2.12 0.53 10.60
C ILE A 136 2.26 2.00 11.01
N ILE A 137 1.17 2.62 11.48
CA ILE A 137 1.18 4.02 11.95
C ILE A 137 2.09 4.18 13.16
N ALA A 138 2.05 3.24 14.12
CA ALA A 138 2.91 3.29 15.31
C ALA A 138 4.40 3.14 14.96
N GLN A 139 4.73 2.29 14.00
CA GLN A 139 6.11 2.11 13.54
C GLN A 139 6.64 3.39 12.88
N HIS A 140 5.88 4.00 11.98
CA HIS A 140 6.26 5.26 11.33
C HIS A 140 6.47 6.40 12.31
N LYS A 141 5.65 6.49 13.35
CA LYS A 141 5.84 7.51 14.39
C LYS A 141 7.18 7.36 15.14
N LYS A 142 7.59 6.13 15.40
CA LYS A 142 8.90 5.85 16.02
C LYS A 142 10.06 6.24 15.12
N GLU A 143 9.99 5.87 13.84
CA GLU A 143 11.02 6.21 12.85
C GLU A 143 11.19 7.74 12.71
N GLU A 144 10.10 8.52 12.77
CA GLU A 144 10.16 9.99 12.77
C GLU A 144 10.75 10.59 14.05
N GLU A 145 10.60 9.92 15.19
CA GLU A 145 11.19 10.35 16.46
C GLU A 145 12.68 10.08 16.53
N ASP A 146 13.13 8.98 15.92
CA ASP A 146 14.54 8.57 15.88
C ASP A 146 15.37 9.39 14.85
N GLU A 147 14.73 10.04 13.86
CA GLU A 147 15.37 10.92 12.87
C GLU A 147 15.53 12.39 13.30
N LYS A 148 15.09 12.76 14.50
CA LYS A 148 15.19 14.12 15.08
C LYS A 148 16.36 14.26 16.04
#